data_c2eee77a741dd3f423db6468d4beb1ae
#
_entry.id   c2eee77a741dd3f423db6468d4beb1ae
#
_cell.length_a   1.000
_cell.length_b   1.000
_cell.length_c   1.000
_cell.angle_alpha   90.00
_cell.angle_beta   90.00
_cell.angle_gamma   90.00
#
_symmetry.space_group_name_H-M   'P 1'
#
loop_
_entity.id
_entity.type
_entity.pdbx_description
1 polymer ?
#
loop_
_entity_poly.entity_id
_entity_poly.type
_entity_poly.pdbx_seq_one_letter_code
_entity_poly.pdbx_strand_id
1 'polypeptide(L)'
;MKLPELKIGEKIAKIPIIQGGMAIRLSTAKLAAAVASQGGIGLIAASGLSDEELRYEIRLARSLTKGVIGINIMVAAREFARVVKTAISEGIDLVVAGAGFSRDVFGLGKESGTPIVPIVSSVKLAKISQRLGASAIVVEGKEA
;
A
#
# COMPACT_ATOMS: atom_id res chain seq x y z
N MET A 1 5.57 -20.85 18.47
CA MET A 1 4.94 -19.55 18.82
C MET A 1 3.97 -19.19 17.71
N LYS A 2 2.71 -18.91 18.04
CA LYS A 2 1.72 -18.47 17.03
C LYS A 2 1.81 -16.94 16.92
N LEU A 3 2.15 -16.42 15.75
CA LEU A 3 2.17 -14.98 15.50
C LEU A 3 0.73 -14.44 15.46
N PRO A 4 0.48 -13.21 15.95
CA PRO A 4 -0.83 -12.56 15.79
C PRO A 4 -1.10 -12.26 14.32
N GLU A 5 -2.36 -12.23 13.95
CA GLU A 5 -2.77 -11.73 12.62
C GLU A 5 -2.66 -10.20 12.58
N LEU A 6 -2.34 -9.67 11.38
CA LEU A 6 -2.35 -8.23 11.13
C LEU A 6 -3.63 -7.84 10.38
N LYS A 7 -4.47 -7.03 11.03
CA LYS A 7 -5.68 -6.50 10.42
C LYS A 7 -5.49 -5.03 10.00
N ILE A 8 -5.78 -4.73 8.72
CA ILE A 8 -5.77 -3.37 8.16
C ILE A 8 -7.10 -3.15 7.43
N GLY A 9 -8.00 -2.36 8.02
CA GLY A 9 -9.38 -2.30 7.56
C GLY A 9 -10.02 -3.69 7.66
N GLU A 10 -10.60 -4.17 6.58
CA GLU A 10 -11.17 -5.54 6.50
C GLU A 10 -10.16 -6.57 5.96
N LYS A 11 -8.93 -6.17 5.65
CA LYS A 11 -7.90 -7.08 5.16
C LYS A 11 -7.13 -7.71 6.31
N ILE A 12 -6.95 -9.03 6.24
CA ILE A 12 -6.28 -9.82 7.27
C ILE A 12 -5.08 -10.54 6.66
N ALA A 13 -3.90 -10.25 7.17
CA ALA A 13 -2.68 -11.02 6.90
C ALA A 13 -2.43 -11.99 8.05
N LYS A 14 -2.26 -13.27 7.73
CA LYS A 14 -2.01 -14.33 8.72
C LYS A 14 -0.66 -14.17 9.42
N ILE A 15 0.30 -13.54 8.73
CA ILE A 15 1.63 -13.21 9.23
C ILE A 15 1.74 -11.68 9.28
N PRO A 16 2.09 -11.08 10.43
CA PRO A 16 2.15 -9.63 10.60
C PRO A 16 3.41 -9.02 9.97
N ILE A 17 3.63 -9.30 8.69
CA ILE A 17 4.78 -8.80 7.92
C ILE A 17 4.26 -8.14 6.65
N ILE A 18 4.75 -6.92 6.40
CA ILE A 18 4.50 -6.18 5.17
C ILE A 18 5.84 -6.03 4.45
N GLN A 19 5.94 -6.53 3.22
CA GLN A 19 7.08 -6.26 2.36
C GLN A 19 6.93 -4.85 1.77
N GLY A 20 7.89 -3.98 2.03
CA GLY A 20 7.90 -2.60 1.54
C GLY A 20 8.06 -2.50 0.02
N GLY A 21 7.51 -1.45 -0.55
CA GLY A 21 7.67 -1.15 -1.97
C GLY A 21 9.04 -0.57 -2.27
N MET A 22 9.94 -1.35 -2.81
CA MET A 22 11.26 -0.90 -3.28
C MET A 22 11.17 -0.46 -4.74
N ALA A 23 11.44 0.83 -4.98
CA ALA A 23 11.55 1.37 -6.33
C ALA A 23 12.97 1.10 -6.88
N ILE A 24 13.26 1.12 -8.16
CA ILE A 24 12.37 1.13 -9.31
C ILE A 24 12.33 -0.27 -9.86
N ARG A 25 11.12 -0.84 -10.04
CA ARG A 25 10.93 -2.18 -10.64
C ARG A 25 11.58 -3.35 -9.86
N LEU A 26 11.86 -3.18 -8.54
CA LEU A 26 12.28 -4.28 -7.67
C LEU A 26 11.05 -4.96 -7.03
N SER A 27 10.18 -4.18 -6.40
CA SER A 27 8.92 -4.70 -5.86
C SER A 27 7.85 -4.75 -6.94
N THR A 28 7.87 -5.81 -7.72
CA THR A 28 6.91 -6.09 -8.79
C THR A 28 5.83 -7.08 -8.33
N ALA A 29 4.90 -7.40 -9.22
CA ALA A 29 3.85 -8.39 -9.01
C ALA A 29 4.35 -9.71 -8.45
N LYS A 30 5.48 -10.22 -8.96
CA LYS A 30 6.03 -11.53 -8.55
C LYS A 30 6.46 -11.52 -7.09
N LEU A 31 7.18 -10.49 -6.63
CA LEU A 31 7.60 -10.37 -5.24
C LEU A 31 6.39 -10.16 -4.32
N ALA A 32 5.50 -9.24 -4.67
CA ALA A 32 4.29 -8.97 -3.90
C ALA A 32 3.43 -10.23 -3.75
N ALA A 33 3.22 -10.98 -4.83
CA ALA A 33 2.45 -12.21 -4.81
C ALA A 33 3.13 -13.31 -3.99
N ALA A 34 4.46 -13.44 -4.06
CA ALA A 34 5.21 -14.43 -3.28
C ALA A 34 5.02 -14.20 -1.77
N VAL A 35 5.15 -12.94 -1.31
CA VAL A 35 4.93 -12.57 0.10
C VAL A 35 3.48 -12.80 0.51
N ALA A 36 2.53 -12.35 -0.30
CA ALA A 36 1.10 -12.51 -0.02
C ALA A 36 0.66 -13.97 0.03
N SER A 37 1.24 -14.85 -0.79
CA SER A 37 0.98 -16.30 -0.78
C SER A 37 1.46 -16.99 0.50
N GLN A 38 2.46 -16.43 1.18
CA GLN A 38 2.91 -16.89 2.48
C GLN A 38 2.11 -16.33 3.66
N GLY A 39 1.11 -15.51 3.39
CA GLY A 39 0.22 -14.92 4.40
C GLY A 39 0.63 -13.56 4.92
N GLY A 40 1.69 -12.95 4.40
CA GLY A 40 2.04 -11.55 4.63
C GLY A 40 1.28 -10.58 3.72
N ILE A 41 1.69 -9.33 3.67
CA ILE A 41 1.21 -8.32 2.73
C ILE A 41 2.32 -7.98 1.75
N GLY A 42 2.08 -8.19 0.47
CA GLY A 42 3.01 -7.82 -0.58
C GLY A 42 2.66 -6.48 -1.22
N LEU A 43 3.64 -5.60 -1.41
CA LEU A 43 3.44 -4.28 -2.00
C LEU A 43 4.12 -4.17 -3.37
N ILE A 44 3.37 -3.69 -4.35
CA ILE A 44 3.90 -3.30 -5.66
C ILE A 44 4.39 -1.85 -5.57
N ALA A 45 5.64 -1.59 -5.96
CA ALA A 45 6.17 -0.23 -6.04
C ALA A 45 5.58 0.49 -7.25
N ALA A 46 4.62 1.39 -7.02
CA ALA A 46 3.82 2.01 -8.06
C ALA A 46 4.39 3.34 -8.58
N SER A 47 5.36 3.93 -7.89
CA SER A 47 5.98 5.19 -8.32
C SER A 47 6.70 5.03 -9.66
N GLY A 48 6.39 5.90 -10.61
CA GLY A 48 7.01 5.89 -11.94
C GLY A 48 6.45 4.86 -12.93
N LEU A 49 5.41 4.10 -12.56
CA LEU A 49 4.69 3.24 -13.49
C LEU A 49 3.64 4.04 -14.29
N SER A 50 3.50 3.71 -15.57
CA SER A 50 2.34 4.13 -16.36
C SER A 50 1.07 3.42 -15.87
N ASP A 51 -0.11 3.89 -16.29
CA ASP A 51 -1.37 3.22 -15.95
C ASP A 51 -1.42 1.80 -16.47
N GLU A 52 -0.93 1.57 -17.67
CA GLU A 52 -0.89 0.26 -18.32
C GLU A 52 0.02 -0.70 -17.55
N GLU A 53 1.22 -0.24 -17.19
CA GLU A 53 2.16 -1.03 -16.39
C GLU A 53 1.59 -1.37 -15.01
N LEU A 54 0.97 -0.39 -14.34
CA LEU A 54 0.37 -0.61 -13.03
C LEU A 54 -0.79 -1.62 -13.09
N ARG A 55 -1.67 -1.48 -14.08
CA ARG A 55 -2.76 -2.44 -14.30
C ARG A 55 -2.22 -3.84 -14.58
N TYR A 56 -1.20 -3.95 -15.41
CA TYR A 56 -0.55 -5.22 -15.69
C TYR A 56 0.02 -5.86 -14.41
N GLU A 57 0.78 -5.11 -13.62
CA GLU A 57 1.38 -5.60 -12.38
C GLU A 57 0.29 -6.06 -11.38
N ILE A 58 -0.77 -5.28 -11.18
CA ILE A 58 -1.85 -5.66 -10.26
C ILE A 58 -2.56 -6.93 -10.73
N ARG A 59 -2.91 -7.01 -12.01
CA ARG A 59 -3.59 -8.19 -12.59
C ARG A 59 -2.72 -9.43 -12.53
N LEU A 60 -1.41 -9.29 -12.83
CA LEU A 60 -0.45 -10.38 -12.71
C LEU A 60 -0.34 -10.86 -11.25
N ALA A 61 -0.20 -9.96 -10.29
CA ALA A 61 -0.16 -10.35 -8.87
C ALA A 61 -1.44 -11.09 -8.46
N ARG A 62 -2.61 -10.64 -8.90
CA ARG A 62 -3.90 -11.30 -8.62
C ARG A 62 -4.01 -12.69 -9.26
N SER A 63 -3.39 -12.91 -10.42
CA SER A 63 -3.36 -14.24 -11.04
C SER A 63 -2.47 -15.23 -10.26
N LEU A 64 -1.45 -14.71 -9.56
CA LEU A 64 -0.48 -15.50 -8.82
C LEU A 64 -0.86 -15.78 -7.36
N THR A 65 -1.74 -14.94 -6.75
CA THR A 65 -2.10 -15.08 -5.34
C THR A 65 -3.53 -14.62 -5.05
N LYS A 66 -4.11 -15.23 -4.00
CA LYS A 66 -5.35 -14.74 -3.35
C LYS A 66 -5.06 -13.97 -2.05
N GLY A 67 -3.79 -13.82 -1.69
CA GLY A 67 -3.37 -13.09 -0.50
C GLY A 67 -3.53 -11.57 -0.64
N VAL A 68 -3.17 -10.85 0.41
CA VAL A 68 -3.31 -9.40 0.47
C VAL A 68 -2.18 -8.72 -0.31
N ILE A 69 -2.53 -7.97 -1.34
CA ILE A 69 -1.60 -7.15 -2.12
C ILE A 69 -1.98 -5.68 -2.08
N GLY A 70 -1.00 -4.82 -1.95
CA GLY A 70 -1.16 -3.38 -1.99
C GLY A 70 -0.22 -2.71 -2.98
N ILE A 71 -0.33 -1.40 -3.08
CA ILE A 71 0.69 -0.56 -3.72
C ILE A 71 1.43 0.27 -2.69
N ASN A 72 2.70 0.55 -2.97
CA ASN A 72 3.47 1.60 -2.29
C ASN A 72 3.73 2.73 -3.28
N ILE A 73 3.43 3.95 -2.88
CA ILE A 73 3.59 5.12 -3.73
C ILE A 73 4.16 6.32 -2.98
N MET A 74 5.05 7.05 -3.63
CA MET A 74 5.58 8.32 -3.12
C MET A 74 4.55 9.44 -3.33
N VAL A 75 4.15 10.14 -2.27
CA VAL A 75 3.23 11.29 -2.35
C VAL A 75 3.83 12.41 -3.19
N ALA A 76 5.15 12.58 -3.16
CA ALA A 76 5.86 13.57 -3.96
C ALA A 76 5.89 13.24 -5.47
N ALA A 77 5.45 12.05 -5.89
CA ALA A 77 5.38 11.71 -7.31
C ALA A 77 4.37 12.58 -8.04
N ARG A 78 4.75 13.11 -9.21
CA ARG A 78 3.92 14.03 -10.01
C ARG A 78 2.51 13.49 -10.28
N GLU A 79 2.38 12.18 -10.42
CA GLU A 79 1.16 11.50 -10.87
C GLU A 79 0.47 10.71 -9.74
N PHE A 80 0.79 11.07 -8.49
CA PHE A 80 0.31 10.39 -7.30
C PHE A 80 -1.19 10.08 -7.33
N ALA A 81 -2.02 11.11 -7.51
CA ALA A 81 -3.48 10.94 -7.48
C ALA A 81 -4.01 10.02 -8.61
N ARG A 82 -3.40 10.10 -9.79
CA ARG A 82 -3.75 9.25 -10.94
C ARG A 82 -3.42 7.79 -10.63
N VAL A 83 -2.21 7.52 -10.18
CA VAL A 83 -1.74 6.17 -9.85
C VAL A 83 -2.61 5.54 -8.75
N VAL A 84 -2.96 6.29 -7.71
CA VAL A 84 -3.86 5.81 -6.64
C VAL A 84 -5.24 5.44 -7.21
N LYS A 85 -5.83 6.31 -8.04
CA LYS A 85 -7.12 6.04 -8.68
C LYS A 85 -7.08 4.80 -9.57
N THR A 86 -6.02 4.64 -10.36
CA THR A 86 -5.82 3.47 -11.21
C THR A 86 -5.72 2.19 -10.36
N ALA A 87 -4.93 2.20 -9.28
CA ALA A 87 -4.83 1.04 -8.41
C ALA A 87 -6.17 0.68 -7.74
N ILE A 88 -6.92 1.67 -7.27
CA ILE A 88 -8.25 1.48 -6.70
C ILE A 88 -9.20 0.87 -7.74
N SER A 89 -9.19 1.37 -8.97
CA SER A 89 -10.03 0.84 -10.06
C SER A 89 -9.73 -0.63 -10.43
N GLU A 90 -8.50 -1.07 -10.18
CA GLU A 90 -8.07 -2.48 -10.36
C GLU A 90 -8.32 -3.35 -9.12
N GLY A 91 -8.97 -2.82 -8.08
CA GLY A 91 -9.33 -3.58 -6.89
C GLY A 91 -8.15 -3.92 -5.99
N ILE A 92 -7.18 -3.00 -5.84
CA ILE A 92 -6.07 -3.17 -4.90
C ILE A 92 -6.57 -3.27 -3.46
N ASP A 93 -5.95 -4.06 -2.60
CA ASP A 93 -6.40 -4.27 -1.23
C ASP A 93 -6.10 -3.11 -0.30
N LEU A 94 -4.99 -2.40 -0.52
CA LEU A 94 -4.61 -1.23 0.27
C LEU A 94 -3.60 -0.35 -0.46
N VAL A 95 -3.48 0.90 -0.03
CA VAL A 95 -2.50 1.88 -0.53
C VAL A 95 -1.60 2.32 0.61
N VAL A 96 -0.29 2.09 0.46
CA VAL A 96 0.74 2.63 1.34
C VAL A 96 1.31 3.88 0.69
N ALA A 97 1.23 5.03 1.37
CA ALA A 97 1.64 6.33 0.85
C ALA A 97 2.75 6.94 1.72
N GLY A 98 3.93 7.11 1.15
CA GLY A 98 5.10 7.65 1.83
C GLY A 98 5.77 8.80 1.08
N ALA A 99 6.93 9.24 1.56
CA ALA A 99 7.69 10.36 1.00
C ALA A 99 6.84 11.63 0.77
N GLY A 100 6.16 12.07 1.81
CA GLY A 100 5.27 13.21 1.82
C GLY A 100 3.95 12.93 2.52
N PHE A 101 3.04 13.90 2.48
CA PHE A 101 1.72 13.79 3.10
C PHE A 101 0.65 14.36 2.18
N SER A 102 -0.38 13.58 1.87
CA SER A 102 -1.55 14.02 1.11
C SER A 102 -2.81 13.82 1.95
N ARG A 103 -3.64 14.86 2.03
CA ARG A 103 -4.97 14.75 2.64
C ARG A 103 -5.98 14.10 1.70
N ASP A 104 -5.85 14.34 0.42
CA ASP A 104 -6.81 13.92 -0.60
C ASP A 104 -6.86 12.40 -0.77
N VAL A 105 -5.75 11.71 -0.50
CA VAL A 105 -5.71 10.23 -0.58
C VAL A 105 -6.70 9.56 0.37
N PHE A 106 -6.95 10.18 1.54
CA PHE A 106 -7.93 9.65 2.49
C PHE A 106 -9.36 9.77 1.98
N GLY A 107 -9.65 10.83 1.22
CA GLY A 107 -10.93 10.96 0.50
C GLY A 107 -11.13 9.83 -0.50
N LEU A 108 -10.14 9.57 -1.35
CA LEU A 108 -10.17 8.46 -2.32
C LEU A 108 -10.36 7.10 -1.64
N GLY A 109 -9.65 6.87 -0.53
CA GLY A 109 -9.80 5.64 0.25
C GLY A 109 -11.19 5.50 0.85
N LYS A 110 -11.75 6.58 1.40
CA LYS A 110 -13.09 6.57 1.99
C LYS A 110 -14.19 6.33 0.96
N GLU A 111 -14.10 6.95 -0.21
CA GLU A 111 -15.07 6.79 -1.30
C GLU A 111 -15.06 5.37 -1.86
N SER A 112 -13.90 4.75 -1.98
CA SER A 112 -13.73 3.41 -2.55
C SER A 112 -13.79 2.26 -1.55
N GLY A 113 -13.72 2.55 -0.26
CA GLY A 113 -13.52 1.54 0.79
C GLY A 113 -12.11 0.94 0.83
N THR A 114 -11.15 1.52 0.12
CA THR A 114 -9.77 1.03 0.08
C THR A 114 -8.97 1.56 1.28
N PRO A 115 -8.38 0.70 2.12
CA PRO A 115 -7.55 1.10 3.23
C PRO A 115 -6.36 1.96 2.80
N ILE A 116 -6.19 3.10 3.47
CA ILE A 116 -5.04 3.98 3.30
C ILE A 116 -4.12 3.86 4.50
N VAL A 117 -2.84 3.62 4.23
CA VAL A 117 -1.78 3.42 5.21
C VAL A 117 -0.66 4.42 4.93
N PRO A 118 -0.65 5.58 5.58
CA PRO A 118 0.43 6.55 5.41
C PRO A 118 1.69 6.11 6.13
N ILE A 119 2.85 6.46 5.56
CA ILE A 119 4.15 6.38 6.22
C ILE A 119 4.43 7.74 6.86
N VAL A 120 4.70 7.74 8.15
CA VAL A 120 4.87 8.97 8.94
C VAL A 120 6.12 8.92 9.80
N SER A 121 6.78 10.07 9.96
CA SER A 121 8.00 10.24 10.76
C SER A 121 7.78 11.09 12.02
N SER A 122 6.54 11.40 12.37
CA SER A 122 6.24 12.21 13.56
C SER A 122 4.90 11.88 14.20
N VAL A 123 4.83 12.05 15.50
CA VAL A 123 3.57 11.92 16.28
C VAL A 123 2.48 12.85 15.76
N LYS A 124 2.84 14.06 15.32
CA LYS A 124 1.89 15.01 14.74
C LYS A 124 1.22 14.47 13.48
N LEU A 125 2.00 13.94 12.55
CA LEU A 125 1.48 13.33 11.32
C LEU A 125 0.66 12.07 11.61
N ALA A 126 1.10 11.22 12.56
CA ALA A 126 0.35 10.05 12.99
C ALA A 126 -1.05 10.41 13.49
N LYS A 127 -1.15 11.40 14.39
CA LYS A 127 -2.44 11.89 14.92
C LYS A 127 -3.34 12.52 13.83
N ILE A 128 -2.74 13.24 12.86
CA ILE A 128 -3.49 13.80 11.74
C ILE A 128 -4.02 12.66 10.86
N SER A 129 -3.19 11.70 10.51
CA SER A 129 -3.58 10.54 9.69
C SER A 129 -4.72 9.74 10.32
N GLN A 130 -4.66 9.50 11.62
CA GLN A 130 -5.72 8.82 12.36
C GLN A 130 -7.05 9.58 12.25
N ARG A 131 -7.04 10.90 12.43
CA ARG A 131 -8.25 11.74 12.31
C ARG A 131 -8.81 11.80 10.88
N LEU A 132 -7.96 11.63 9.88
CA LEU A 132 -8.36 11.56 8.47
C LEU A 132 -8.87 10.19 8.05
N GLY A 133 -8.77 9.18 8.92
CA GLY A 133 -9.30 7.84 8.67
C GLY A 133 -8.26 6.85 8.14
N ALA A 134 -6.99 7.02 8.48
CA ALA A 134 -5.98 6.01 8.19
C ALA A 134 -6.37 4.67 8.81
N SER A 135 -6.30 3.59 8.02
CA SER A 135 -6.62 2.23 8.48
C SER A 135 -5.50 1.59 9.30
N ALA A 136 -4.28 2.05 9.08
CA ALA A 136 -3.07 1.75 9.84
C ALA A 136 -2.04 2.85 9.55
N ILE A 137 -0.92 2.83 10.24
CA ILE A 137 0.18 3.79 10.08
C ILE A 137 1.49 3.02 10.06
N VAL A 138 2.36 3.31 9.09
CA VAL A 138 3.76 2.89 9.13
C VAL A 138 4.57 4.02 9.74
N VAL A 139 5.42 3.69 10.71
CA VAL A 139 6.31 4.66 11.37
C VAL A 139 7.73 4.40 10.91
N GLU A 140 8.36 5.43 10.38
CA GLU A 140 9.77 5.41 10.01
C GLU A 140 10.62 6.18 11.01
N GLY A 141 11.82 5.66 11.28
CA GLY A 141 12.84 6.31 12.07
C GLY A 141 13.65 7.33 11.25
N LYS A 142 14.72 7.81 11.88
CA LYS A 142 15.61 8.81 11.31
C LYS A 142 16.52 8.25 10.20
N GLU A 143 16.76 6.97 10.25
CA GLU A 143 17.65 6.17 9.40
C GLU A 143 16.97 5.65 8.13
N ALA A 144 15.69 5.93 7.97
CA ALA A 144 14.89 5.49 6.81
C ALA A 144 14.78 6.58 5.74
#